data_5dd79575aa0eee4dc18563322aed6333
#
_entry.id   5dd79575aa0eee4dc18563322aed6333
#
_cell.length_a   1.000
_cell.length_b   1.000
_cell.length_c   1.000
_cell.angle_alpha   90.00
_cell.angle_beta   90.00
_cell.angle_gamma   90.00
#
_symmetry.space_group_name_H-M   'P 1'
#
loop_
_entity.id
_entity.type
_entity.pdbx_description
1 polymer ?
#
loop_
_entity_poly.entity_id
_entity_poly.type
_entity_poly.pdbx_seq_one_letter_code
_entity_poly.pdbx_strand_id
1 'polypeptide(L)'
;MSIVRDIFIFQCYTGLCYIDTYQLKWNDIKELENGSMWIMSSRQKSKSQTDIPLLPKALEIIEKYKNHPLCRNKNTVLPGRSNQKMNEYLKEIAVLCGVNSTLNTHKARRTFASTITLNNGVPIHVVKEMLGHHSVKQTEDYAITAQQTVAREMKELENKLSFNKNNLDSDLTKFIEKMENELELLKDIKNVENVSTFQNKCIDFEKMINKLKEMI
;
A
#
# COMPACT_ATOMS: atom_id res chain seq x y z
N MET A 1 -17.16 22.47 -16.37
CA MET A 1 -16.44 21.20 -16.60
C MET A 1 -15.29 20.95 -15.61
N SER A 2 -14.39 21.91 -15.32
CA SER A 2 -13.25 21.68 -14.41
C SER A 2 -13.63 21.16 -13.02
N ILE A 3 -14.65 21.74 -12.38
CA ILE A 3 -15.18 21.27 -11.08
C ILE A 3 -15.63 19.80 -11.14
N VAL A 4 -16.34 19.42 -12.19
CA VAL A 4 -16.85 18.04 -12.35
C VAL A 4 -15.71 17.05 -12.53
N ARG A 5 -14.72 17.41 -13.36
CA ARG A 5 -13.49 16.62 -13.52
C ARG A 5 -12.78 16.43 -12.19
N ASP A 6 -12.57 17.48 -11.43
CA ASP A 6 -11.83 17.44 -10.17
C ASP A 6 -12.58 16.63 -9.10
N ILE A 7 -13.92 16.76 -9.01
CA ILE A 7 -14.74 15.91 -8.15
C ILE A 7 -14.63 14.43 -8.55
N PHE A 8 -14.67 14.13 -9.84
CA PHE A 8 -14.52 12.75 -10.33
C PHE A 8 -13.14 12.18 -9.98
N ILE A 9 -12.07 12.95 -10.18
CA ILE A 9 -10.72 12.56 -9.80
C ILE A 9 -10.64 12.34 -8.29
N PHE A 10 -11.20 13.25 -7.48
CA PHE A 10 -11.26 13.09 -6.03
C PHE A 10 -11.94 11.77 -5.63
N GLN A 11 -13.06 11.42 -6.27
CA GLN A 11 -13.73 10.14 -6.05
C GLN A 11 -12.89 8.94 -6.49
N CYS A 12 -12.08 9.07 -7.54
CA CYS A 12 -11.13 8.03 -7.95
C CYS A 12 -10.02 7.79 -6.91
N TYR A 13 -9.67 8.79 -6.10
CA TYR A 13 -8.62 8.68 -5.09
C TYR A 13 -9.12 8.50 -3.65
N THR A 14 -10.44 8.55 -3.44
CA THR A 14 -11.05 8.36 -2.10
C THR A 14 -12.07 7.23 -2.06
N GLY A 15 -12.58 6.79 -3.21
CA GLY A 15 -13.63 5.79 -3.28
C GLY A 15 -14.99 6.23 -2.77
N LEU A 16 -15.16 7.49 -2.36
CA LEU A 16 -16.46 8.00 -1.90
C LEU A 16 -17.50 7.94 -3.02
N CYS A 17 -18.73 7.60 -2.67
CA CYS A 17 -19.84 7.69 -3.62
C CYS A 17 -20.27 9.15 -3.80
N TYR A 18 -21.10 9.40 -4.82
CA TYR A 18 -21.56 10.76 -5.12
C TYR A 18 -22.12 11.49 -3.89
N ILE A 19 -23.06 10.85 -3.15
CA ILE A 19 -23.73 11.52 -2.04
C ILE A 19 -22.80 11.82 -0.87
N ASP A 20 -21.87 10.90 -0.56
CA ASP A 20 -20.89 11.07 0.51
C ASP A 20 -19.90 12.19 0.14
N THR A 21 -19.48 12.28 -1.14
CA THR A 21 -18.64 13.39 -1.65
C THR A 21 -19.38 14.72 -1.62
N TYR A 22 -20.65 14.74 -2.00
CA TYR A 22 -21.48 15.95 -2.05
C TYR A 22 -21.73 16.55 -0.66
N GLN A 23 -21.81 15.71 0.36
CA GLN A 23 -22.10 16.11 1.75
C GLN A 23 -20.83 16.23 2.62
N LEU A 24 -19.64 15.90 2.09
CA LEU A 24 -18.39 15.91 2.82
C LEU A 24 -18.10 17.30 3.40
N LYS A 25 -17.93 17.36 4.70
CA LYS A 25 -17.67 18.59 5.46
C LYS A 25 -16.23 18.65 5.94
N TRP A 26 -15.75 19.83 6.28
CA TRP A 26 -14.43 20.00 6.86
C TRP A 26 -14.27 19.27 8.19
N ASN A 27 -15.34 19.09 8.96
CA ASN A 27 -15.32 18.34 10.20
C ASN A 27 -15.06 16.83 10.00
N ASP A 28 -15.25 16.31 8.80
CA ASP A 28 -14.99 14.92 8.45
C ASP A 28 -13.51 14.70 8.06
N ILE A 29 -12.75 15.77 7.86
CA ILE A 29 -11.31 15.72 7.59
C ILE A 29 -10.57 15.84 8.92
N LYS A 30 -9.75 14.82 9.23
CA LYS A 30 -8.99 14.72 10.46
C LYS A 30 -7.50 14.57 10.16
N GLU A 31 -6.68 15.22 10.94
CA GLU A 31 -5.25 14.99 10.99
C GLU A 31 -4.96 14.04 12.16
N LEU A 32 -4.22 12.96 11.87
CA LEU A 32 -3.77 12.03 12.90
C LEU A 32 -2.41 12.46 13.48
N GLU A 33 -2.02 11.86 14.59
CA GLU A 33 -0.76 12.18 15.31
C GLU A 33 0.50 12.08 14.44
N ASN A 34 0.47 11.25 13.40
CA ASN A 34 1.56 11.10 12.42
C ASN A 34 1.53 12.14 11.27
N GLY A 35 0.67 13.16 11.35
CA GLY A 35 0.50 14.18 10.31
C GLY A 35 -0.27 13.74 9.07
N SER A 36 -0.78 12.51 9.02
CA SER A 36 -1.59 12.04 7.89
C SER A 36 -3.01 12.57 7.98
N MET A 37 -3.55 13.00 6.82
CA MET A 37 -4.92 13.50 6.72
C MET A 37 -5.86 12.38 6.30
N TRP A 38 -7.01 12.28 6.97
CA TRP A 38 -8.01 11.24 6.77
C TRP A 38 -9.41 11.81 6.60
N ILE A 39 -10.23 11.12 5.82
CA ILE A 39 -11.69 11.27 5.85
C ILE A 39 -12.22 10.26 6.86
N MET A 40 -12.87 10.75 7.92
CA MET A 40 -13.54 9.94 8.92
C MET A 40 -15.04 10.30 8.91
N SER A 41 -15.85 9.49 8.25
CA SER A 41 -17.28 9.76 8.07
C SER A 41 -18.11 8.49 8.03
N SER A 42 -19.41 8.63 8.05
CA SER A 42 -20.36 7.51 7.89
C SER A 42 -21.06 7.60 6.54
N ARG A 43 -21.15 6.47 5.85
CA ARG A 43 -21.88 6.39 4.58
C ARG A 43 -23.36 6.71 4.76
N GLN A 44 -23.89 7.56 3.90
CA GLN A 44 -25.32 7.92 3.95
C GLN A 44 -26.24 6.71 3.73
N LYS A 45 -25.87 5.81 2.81
CA LYS A 45 -26.71 4.67 2.43
C LYS A 45 -26.69 3.53 3.44
N SER A 46 -25.51 3.14 3.93
CA SER A 46 -25.32 1.93 4.77
C SER A 46 -25.10 2.23 6.25
N LYS A 47 -24.87 3.52 6.61
CA LYS A 47 -24.46 3.96 7.94
C LYS A 47 -23.16 3.31 8.45
N SER A 48 -22.46 2.57 7.60
CA SER A 48 -21.14 2.03 7.93
C SER A 48 -20.10 3.15 7.98
N GLN A 49 -19.20 3.07 8.94
CA GLN A 49 -18.07 3.98 9.04
C GLN A 49 -17.11 3.76 7.87
N THR A 50 -16.50 4.84 7.40
CA THR A 50 -15.48 4.82 6.37
C THR A 50 -14.34 5.73 6.80
N ASP A 51 -13.17 5.13 6.98
CA ASP A 51 -11.93 5.82 7.33
C ASP A 51 -10.97 5.69 6.16
N ILE A 52 -10.72 6.80 5.47
CA ILE A 52 -9.99 6.80 4.19
C ILE A 52 -8.79 7.75 4.32
N PRO A 53 -7.55 7.25 4.21
CA PRO A 53 -6.38 8.11 4.13
C PRO A 53 -6.41 8.94 2.86
N LEU A 54 -6.13 10.23 2.98
CA LEU A 54 -6.10 11.15 1.85
C LEU A 54 -4.76 11.04 1.13
N LEU A 55 -4.80 10.52 -0.09
CA LEU A 55 -3.65 10.50 -0.98
C LEU A 55 -3.32 11.90 -1.50
N PRO A 56 -2.06 12.18 -1.91
CA PRO A 56 -1.62 13.53 -2.32
C PRO A 56 -2.53 14.18 -3.36
N LYS A 57 -3.03 13.42 -4.33
CA LYS A 57 -3.93 13.94 -5.37
C LYS A 57 -5.29 14.40 -4.84
N ALA A 58 -5.80 13.72 -3.82
CA ALA A 58 -7.03 14.13 -3.14
C ALA A 58 -6.80 15.41 -2.31
N LEU A 59 -5.64 15.53 -1.65
CA LEU A 59 -5.24 16.73 -0.90
C LEU A 59 -5.10 17.97 -1.80
N GLU A 60 -4.46 17.83 -2.96
CA GLU A 60 -4.37 18.93 -3.95
C GLU A 60 -5.75 19.48 -4.33
N ILE A 61 -6.72 18.58 -4.53
CA ILE A 61 -8.08 18.98 -4.91
C ILE A 61 -8.79 19.68 -3.74
N ILE A 62 -8.66 19.17 -2.53
CA ILE A 62 -9.22 19.81 -1.32
C ILE A 62 -8.66 21.22 -1.16
N GLU A 63 -7.35 21.39 -1.23
CA GLU A 63 -6.71 22.68 -1.06
C GLU A 63 -7.13 23.68 -2.16
N LYS A 64 -7.26 23.22 -3.41
CA LYS A 64 -7.77 24.04 -4.54
C LYS A 64 -9.14 24.64 -4.25
N TYR A 65 -10.03 23.91 -3.56
CA TYR A 65 -11.42 24.33 -3.32
C TYR A 65 -11.65 24.91 -1.92
N LYS A 66 -10.66 24.96 -1.05
CA LYS A 66 -10.75 25.44 0.32
C LYS A 66 -11.41 26.82 0.48
N ASN A 67 -11.08 27.72 -0.42
CA ASN A 67 -11.60 29.09 -0.42
C ASN A 67 -12.71 29.35 -1.45
N HIS A 68 -13.23 28.28 -2.08
CA HIS A 68 -14.25 28.43 -3.10
C HIS A 68 -15.60 28.90 -2.50
N PRO A 69 -16.26 29.94 -3.06
CA PRO A 69 -17.47 30.56 -2.48
C PRO A 69 -18.58 29.55 -2.19
N LEU A 70 -18.83 28.58 -3.09
CA LEU A 70 -19.84 27.54 -2.90
C LEU A 70 -19.52 26.60 -1.75
N CYS A 71 -18.25 26.37 -1.43
CA CYS A 71 -17.82 25.54 -0.31
C CYS A 71 -17.99 26.27 1.02
N ARG A 72 -17.59 27.54 1.09
CA ARG A 72 -17.75 28.37 2.30
C ARG A 72 -19.20 28.49 2.74
N ASN A 73 -20.11 28.80 1.81
CA ASN A 73 -21.52 29.00 2.12
C ASN A 73 -22.21 27.73 2.66
N LYS A 74 -21.74 26.54 2.31
CA LYS A 74 -22.34 25.26 2.70
C LYS A 74 -21.49 24.49 3.71
N ASN A 75 -20.33 25.00 4.10
CA ASN A 75 -19.33 24.31 4.91
C ASN A 75 -18.96 22.92 4.35
N THR A 76 -18.87 22.80 3.01
CA THR A 76 -18.49 21.57 2.32
C THR A 76 -17.06 21.64 1.82
N VAL A 77 -16.40 20.48 1.68
CA VAL A 77 -15.01 20.38 1.19
C VAL A 77 -14.93 20.66 -0.30
N LEU A 78 -15.95 20.24 -1.06
CA LEU A 78 -16.00 20.39 -2.52
C LEU A 78 -17.25 21.14 -2.99
N PRO A 79 -17.19 21.87 -4.13
CA PRO A 79 -18.32 22.58 -4.69
C PRO A 79 -19.30 21.59 -5.32
N GLY A 80 -20.38 21.28 -4.61
CA GLY A 80 -21.35 20.29 -5.04
C GLY A 80 -22.12 20.66 -6.32
N ARG A 81 -22.37 19.66 -7.16
CA ARG A 81 -23.30 19.69 -8.31
C ARG A 81 -24.30 18.56 -8.14
N SER A 82 -25.50 18.65 -8.73
CA SER A 82 -26.46 17.54 -8.69
C SER A 82 -25.91 16.30 -9.40
N ASN A 83 -26.33 15.10 -8.97
CA ASN A 83 -25.85 13.85 -9.57
C ASN A 83 -26.13 13.76 -11.07
N GLN A 84 -27.29 14.25 -11.49
CA GLN A 84 -27.65 14.32 -12.90
C GLN A 84 -26.63 15.18 -13.66
N LYS A 85 -26.36 16.41 -13.20
CA LYS A 85 -25.39 17.31 -13.82
C LYS A 85 -23.95 16.76 -13.81
N MET A 86 -23.56 16.09 -12.73
CA MET A 86 -22.28 15.38 -12.68
C MET A 86 -22.14 14.37 -13.81
N ASN A 87 -23.16 13.49 -13.97
CA ASN A 87 -23.11 12.44 -14.99
C ASN A 87 -23.25 12.98 -16.43
N GLU A 88 -24.01 14.06 -16.64
CA GLU A 88 -24.07 14.76 -17.93
C GLU A 88 -22.69 15.28 -18.37
N TYR A 89 -22.04 16.06 -17.51
CA TYR A 89 -20.70 16.61 -17.81
C TYR A 89 -19.62 15.52 -17.89
N LEU A 90 -19.74 14.42 -17.15
CA LEU A 90 -18.80 13.32 -17.26
C LEU A 90 -18.87 12.61 -18.62
N LYS A 91 -20.06 12.53 -19.23
CA LYS A 91 -20.22 12.02 -20.61
C LYS A 91 -19.54 12.95 -21.61
N GLU A 92 -19.72 14.27 -21.47
CA GLU A 92 -19.05 15.26 -22.33
C GLU A 92 -17.53 15.19 -22.19
N ILE A 93 -17.02 15.10 -20.95
CA ILE A 93 -15.58 14.92 -20.66
C ILE A 93 -15.05 13.65 -21.32
N ALA A 94 -15.79 12.53 -21.26
CA ALA A 94 -15.38 11.28 -21.88
C ALA A 94 -15.20 11.43 -23.40
N VAL A 95 -16.14 12.12 -24.06
CA VAL A 95 -16.07 12.41 -25.51
C VAL A 95 -14.86 13.29 -25.81
N LEU A 96 -14.68 14.40 -25.08
CA LEU A 96 -13.57 15.34 -25.30
C LEU A 96 -12.19 14.70 -25.07
N CYS A 97 -12.10 13.72 -24.18
CA CYS A 97 -10.85 13.02 -23.87
C CYS A 97 -10.65 11.74 -24.69
N GLY A 98 -11.53 11.40 -25.62
CA GLY A 98 -11.44 10.17 -26.42
C GLY A 98 -11.58 8.89 -25.57
N VAL A 99 -12.24 8.95 -24.42
CA VAL A 99 -12.44 7.80 -23.54
C VAL A 99 -13.60 6.94 -24.03
N ASN A 100 -13.32 5.77 -24.57
CA ASN A 100 -14.31 4.80 -25.09
C ASN A 100 -15.15 4.12 -24.01
N SER A 101 -15.59 4.89 -23.00
CA SER A 101 -16.47 4.34 -21.96
C SER A 101 -17.34 5.43 -21.36
N THR A 102 -18.59 5.07 -21.01
CA THR A 102 -19.48 5.98 -20.31
C THR A 102 -18.93 6.27 -18.90
N LEU A 103 -18.44 7.49 -18.67
CA LEU A 103 -18.03 7.93 -17.34
C LEU A 103 -19.27 8.26 -16.49
N ASN A 104 -19.23 7.84 -15.24
CA ASN A 104 -20.20 8.20 -14.21
C ASN A 104 -19.54 8.12 -12.81
N THR A 105 -20.19 8.68 -11.80
CA THR A 105 -19.66 8.73 -10.44
C THR A 105 -19.39 7.35 -9.84
N HIS A 106 -20.13 6.31 -10.24
CA HIS A 106 -19.90 4.94 -9.77
C HIS A 106 -18.59 4.35 -10.33
N LYS A 107 -18.21 4.70 -11.57
CA LYS A 107 -16.92 4.29 -12.16
C LYS A 107 -15.74 4.88 -11.40
N ALA A 108 -15.84 6.10 -10.88
CA ALA A 108 -14.79 6.67 -10.04
C ALA A 108 -14.50 5.78 -8.82
N ARG A 109 -15.56 5.36 -8.10
CA ARG A 109 -15.42 4.45 -6.96
C ARG A 109 -14.86 3.09 -7.34
N ARG A 110 -15.25 2.56 -8.52
CA ARG A 110 -14.66 1.33 -9.08
C ARG A 110 -13.18 1.50 -9.39
N THR A 111 -12.77 2.64 -9.96
CA THR A 111 -11.37 2.98 -10.22
C THR A 111 -10.56 3.02 -8.92
N PHE A 112 -11.09 3.60 -7.84
CA PHE A 112 -10.45 3.54 -6.53
C PHE A 112 -10.20 2.11 -6.09
N ALA A 113 -11.26 1.29 -6.08
CA ALA A 113 -11.19 -0.08 -5.61
C ALA A 113 -10.23 -0.95 -6.44
N SER A 114 -10.30 -0.88 -7.78
CA SER A 114 -9.47 -1.71 -8.66
C SER A 114 -8.09 -1.10 -8.89
N THR A 115 -8.04 0.07 -9.54
CA THR A 115 -6.81 0.62 -10.11
C THR A 115 -5.92 1.29 -9.05
N ILE A 116 -6.54 2.05 -8.11
CA ILE A 116 -5.78 2.79 -7.10
C ILE A 116 -5.37 1.90 -5.93
N THR A 117 -6.21 0.94 -5.53
CA THR A 117 -5.93 0.12 -4.34
C THR A 117 -5.54 -1.31 -4.67
N LEU A 118 -6.45 -2.16 -5.14
CA LEU A 118 -6.19 -3.59 -5.35
C LEU A 118 -5.01 -3.85 -6.31
N ASN A 119 -4.92 -3.13 -7.42
CA ASN A 119 -3.81 -3.27 -8.38
C ASN A 119 -2.46 -2.78 -7.84
N ASN A 120 -2.46 -2.03 -6.73
CA ASN A 120 -1.25 -1.60 -6.03
C ASN A 120 -0.99 -2.40 -4.74
N GLY A 121 -1.57 -3.59 -4.62
CA GLY A 121 -1.27 -4.52 -3.53
C GLY A 121 -2.00 -4.23 -2.22
N VAL A 122 -2.97 -3.31 -2.19
CA VAL A 122 -3.78 -3.08 -0.97
C VAL A 122 -4.70 -4.30 -0.76
N PRO A 123 -4.65 -4.97 0.40
CA PRO A 123 -5.45 -6.15 0.66
C PRO A 123 -6.96 -5.88 0.54
N ILE A 124 -7.70 -6.82 -0.03
CA ILE A 124 -9.14 -6.66 -0.33
C ILE A 124 -10.00 -6.35 0.92
N HIS A 125 -9.62 -6.88 2.08
CA HIS A 125 -10.33 -6.58 3.34
C HIS A 125 -10.12 -5.13 3.79
N VAL A 126 -8.94 -4.54 3.54
CA VAL A 126 -8.66 -3.11 3.80
C VAL A 126 -9.47 -2.23 2.84
N VAL A 127 -9.52 -2.60 1.56
CA VAL A 127 -10.34 -1.89 0.55
C VAL A 127 -11.82 -1.97 0.92
N LYS A 128 -12.31 -3.12 1.39
CA LYS A 128 -13.67 -3.31 1.90
C LYS A 128 -14.00 -2.29 3.02
N GLU A 129 -13.11 -2.14 4.01
CA GLU A 129 -13.30 -1.18 5.11
C GLU A 129 -13.33 0.27 4.60
N MET A 130 -12.36 0.68 3.79
CA MET A 130 -12.34 2.02 3.19
C MET A 130 -13.61 2.32 2.37
N LEU A 131 -14.14 1.32 1.68
CA LEU A 131 -15.39 1.46 0.92
C LEU A 131 -16.64 1.38 1.80
N GLY A 132 -16.55 0.97 3.06
CA GLY A 132 -17.70 0.74 3.94
C GLY A 132 -18.65 -0.33 3.39
N HIS A 133 -18.10 -1.43 2.84
CA HIS A 133 -18.89 -2.57 2.40
C HIS A 133 -19.14 -3.54 3.55
N HIS A 134 -20.35 -4.11 3.62
CA HIS A 134 -20.68 -5.08 4.66
C HIS A 134 -20.04 -6.44 4.43
N SER A 135 -19.78 -6.82 3.18
CA SER A 135 -19.15 -8.10 2.84
C SER A 135 -18.01 -7.92 1.86
N VAL A 136 -17.00 -8.83 1.91
CA VAL A 136 -15.89 -8.87 0.96
C VAL A 136 -16.40 -9.11 -0.45
N LYS A 137 -17.45 -9.93 -0.61
CA LYS A 137 -18.07 -10.24 -1.90
C LYS A 137 -18.45 -8.99 -2.71
N GLN A 138 -18.90 -7.91 -2.05
CA GLN A 138 -19.17 -6.64 -2.73
C GLN A 138 -17.90 -5.96 -3.27
N THR A 139 -16.75 -6.26 -2.70
CA THR A 139 -15.46 -5.71 -3.13
C THR A 139 -14.82 -6.60 -4.19
N GLU A 140 -15.08 -7.90 -4.17
CA GLU A 140 -14.62 -8.88 -5.18
C GLU A 140 -15.12 -8.53 -6.59
N ASP A 141 -16.30 -7.93 -6.72
CA ASP A 141 -16.83 -7.41 -8.00
C ASP A 141 -15.89 -6.39 -8.66
N TYR A 142 -14.97 -5.80 -7.90
CA TYR A 142 -13.94 -4.86 -8.38
C TYR A 142 -12.56 -5.52 -8.58
N ALA A 143 -12.35 -6.72 -8.05
CA ALA A 143 -11.10 -7.45 -8.13
C ALA A 143 -10.96 -8.15 -9.48
N ILE A 144 -10.70 -7.39 -10.55
CA ILE A 144 -10.35 -7.95 -11.84
C ILE A 144 -8.87 -8.33 -11.77
N THR A 145 -8.60 -9.60 -11.44
CA THR A 145 -7.23 -10.12 -11.40
C THR A 145 -6.72 -10.34 -12.83
N ALA A 146 -5.93 -9.42 -13.34
CA ALA A 146 -5.21 -9.62 -14.58
C ALA A 146 -4.01 -10.56 -14.36
N GLN A 147 -3.67 -11.40 -15.34
CA GLN A 147 -2.47 -12.27 -15.29
C GLN A 147 -1.19 -11.48 -14.98
N GLN A 148 -1.09 -10.25 -15.47
CA GLN A 148 0.03 -9.34 -15.19
C GLN A 148 0.16 -9.00 -13.69
N THR A 149 -0.96 -8.85 -12.97
CA THR A 149 -0.96 -8.60 -11.53
C THR A 149 -0.43 -9.84 -10.78
N VAL A 150 -0.88 -11.04 -11.16
CA VAL A 150 -0.37 -12.30 -10.59
C VAL A 150 1.13 -12.42 -10.81
N ALA A 151 1.61 -12.19 -12.04
CA ALA A 151 3.03 -12.27 -12.38
C ALA A 151 3.88 -11.26 -11.57
N ARG A 152 3.37 -10.03 -11.37
CA ARG A 152 4.05 -9.01 -10.57
C ARG A 152 4.17 -9.43 -9.09
N GLU A 153 3.05 -9.84 -8.48
CA GLU A 153 3.03 -10.26 -7.07
C GLU A 153 3.94 -11.48 -6.82
N MET A 154 3.94 -12.44 -7.75
CA MET A 154 4.83 -13.61 -7.66
C MET A 154 6.30 -13.23 -7.80
N LYS A 155 6.64 -12.28 -8.67
CA LYS A 155 8.01 -11.77 -8.80
C LYS A 155 8.47 -11.01 -7.56
N GLU A 156 7.58 -10.22 -6.93
CA GLU A 156 7.90 -9.56 -5.66
C GLU A 156 8.11 -10.58 -4.53
N LEU A 157 7.31 -11.64 -4.49
CA LEU A 157 7.49 -12.74 -3.54
C LEU A 157 8.82 -13.46 -3.76
N GLU A 158 9.17 -13.78 -5.01
CA GLU A 158 10.45 -14.37 -5.37
C GLU A 158 11.62 -13.52 -4.88
N ASN A 159 11.57 -12.20 -5.12
CA ASN A 159 12.59 -11.27 -4.66
C ASN A 159 12.71 -11.25 -3.12
N LYS A 160 11.58 -11.27 -2.40
CA LYS A 160 11.61 -11.32 -0.92
C LYS A 160 12.22 -12.61 -0.39
N LEU A 161 11.92 -13.73 -1.01
CA LEU A 161 12.45 -15.03 -0.63
C LEU A 161 13.95 -15.16 -0.95
N SER A 162 14.38 -14.68 -2.12
CA SER A 162 15.79 -14.69 -2.52
C SER A 162 16.64 -13.72 -1.66
N PHE A 163 16.09 -12.56 -1.31
CA PHE A 163 16.76 -11.61 -0.43
C PHE A 163 17.02 -12.18 0.98
N ASN A 164 16.06 -12.92 1.53
CA ASN A 164 16.23 -13.59 2.82
C ASN A 164 17.31 -14.68 2.76
N LYS A 165 17.37 -15.44 1.66
CA LYS A 165 18.41 -16.47 1.46
C LYS A 165 19.80 -15.85 1.38
N ASN A 166 19.99 -14.81 0.56
CA ASN A 166 21.27 -14.14 0.37
C ASN A 166 21.81 -13.48 1.66
N ASN A 167 20.91 -12.96 2.51
CA ASN A 167 21.31 -12.41 3.81
C ASN A 167 21.78 -13.51 4.76
N LEU A 168 21.05 -14.63 4.83
CA LEU A 168 21.42 -15.76 5.67
C LEU A 168 22.80 -16.33 5.27
N ASP A 169 23.02 -16.52 3.96
CA ASP A 169 24.28 -17.01 3.41
C ASP A 169 25.44 -16.04 3.72
N SER A 170 25.22 -14.71 3.59
CA SER A 170 26.20 -13.69 3.93
C SER A 170 26.57 -13.67 5.41
N ASP A 171 25.59 -13.82 6.30
CA ASP A 171 25.82 -13.84 7.74
C ASP A 171 26.50 -15.14 8.20
N LEU A 172 26.17 -16.26 7.56
CA LEU A 172 26.87 -17.53 7.78
C LEU A 172 28.34 -17.46 7.34
N THR A 173 28.60 -16.86 6.17
CA THR A 173 29.97 -16.68 5.66
C THR A 173 30.82 -15.85 6.62
N LYS A 174 30.29 -14.71 7.11
CA LYS A 174 30.99 -13.87 8.10
C LYS A 174 31.24 -14.58 9.42
N PHE A 175 30.30 -15.42 9.84
CA PHE A 175 30.42 -16.22 11.05
C PHE A 175 31.53 -17.27 10.90
N ILE A 176 31.61 -17.95 9.75
CA ILE A 176 32.67 -18.91 9.44
C ILE A 176 34.04 -18.23 9.42
N GLU A 177 34.21 -17.08 8.74
CA GLU A 177 35.45 -16.30 8.72
C GLU A 177 35.92 -15.93 10.14
N LYS A 178 34.99 -15.52 11.01
CA LYS A 178 35.32 -15.21 12.40
C LYS A 178 35.80 -16.44 13.17
N MET A 179 35.16 -17.60 12.97
CA MET A 179 35.59 -18.86 13.60
C MET A 179 36.98 -19.31 13.09
N GLU A 180 37.27 -19.14 11.81
CA GLU A 180 38.59 -19.46 11.25
C GLU A 180 39.71 -18.60 11.86
N ASN A 181 39.48 -17.30 12.00
CA ASN A 181 40.41 -16.37 12.62
C ASN A 181 40.68 -16.72 14.10
N GLU A 182 39.60 -17.07 14.85
CA GLU A 182 39.74 -17.50 16.24
C GLU A 182 40.51 -18.82 16.36
N LEU A 183 40.32 -19.77 15.45
CA LEU A 183 41.04 -21.03 15.39
C LEU A 183 42.54 -20.81 15.11
N GLU A 184 42.87 -19.88 14.19
CA GLU A 184 44.27 -19.54 13.85
C GLU A 184 44.99 -18.89 15.04
N LEU A 185 44.33 -17.99 15.76
CA LEU A 185 44.84 -17.40 17.01
C LEU A 185 45.08 -18.47 18.09
N LEU A 186 44.22 -19.48 18.19
CA LEU A 186 44.40 -20.58 19.14
C LEU A 186 45.57 -21.46 18.78
N LYS A 187 45.88 -21.70 17.50
CA LYS A 187 47.04 -22.48 17.04
C LYS A 187 48.39 -21.82 17.38
N ASP A 188 48.41 -20.50 17.44
CA ASP A 188 49.61 -19.71 17.76
C ASP A 188 49.97 -19.68 19.27
N ILE A 189 49.08 -20.16 20.13
CA ILE A 189 49.29 -20.19 21.58
C ILE A 189 50.26 -21.36 21.92
N LYS A 190 51.52 -21.04 22.11
CA LYS A 190 52.64 -22.01 22.38
C LYS A 190 52.69 -22.53 23.83
N ASN A 191 51.89 -22.05 24.75
CA ASN A 191 51.95 -22.39 26.19
C ASN A 191 50.66 -23.08 26.67
N VAL A 192 50.51 -24.35 26.34
CA VAL A 192 49.39 -25.17 26.89
C VAL A 192 49.95 -26.39 27.59
N GLU A 193 49.67 -26.56 28.88
CA GLU A 193 50.14 -27.69 29.72
C GLU A 193 49.66 -29.04 29.23
N ASN A 194 48.74 -29.13 28.23
CA ASN A 194 48.22 -30.38 27.69
C ASN A 194 48.02 -30.27 26.15
N VAL A 195 49.14 -30.29 25.43
CA VAL A 195 49.22 -30.09 23.98
C VAL A 195 48.34 -31.08 23.20
N SER A 196 48.26 -32.35 23.62
CA SER A 196 47.46 -33.36 22.92
C SER A 196 45.96 -33.10 23.00
N THR A 197 45.43 -32.66 24.15
CA THR A 197 44.02 -32.34 24.36
C THR A 197 43.64 -31.05 23.58
N PHE A 198 44.56 -30.11 23.51
CA PHE A 198 44.36 -28.85 22.76
C PHE A 198 44.36 -29.11 21.26
N GLN A 199 45.26 -29.89 20.73
CA GLN A 199 45.32 -30.31 19.33
C GLN A 199 44.03 -31.03 18.89
N ASN A 200 43.51 -31.95 19.71
CA ASN A 200 42.27 -32.67 19.44
C ASN A 200 41.06 -31.69 19.35
N LYS A 201 41.00 -30.71 20.25
CA LYS A 201 39.93 -29.67 20.18
C LYS A 201 40.02 -28.81 18.94
N CYS A 202 41.20 -28.43 18.50
CA CYS A 202 41.41 -27.68 17.24
C CYS A 202 40.92 -28.50 16.04
N ILE A 203 41.23 -29.81 15.99
CA ILE A 203 40.81 -30.69 14.90
C ILE A 203 39.25 -30.81 14.88
N ASP A 204 38.61 -30.92 16.03
CA ASP A 204 37.14 -31.00 16.11
C ASP A 204 36.49 -29.68 15.66
N PHE A 205 37.11 -28.54 15.97
CA PHE A 205 36.66 -27.23 15.57
C PHE A 205 36.79 -27.04 14.05
N GLU A 206 37.90 -27.49 13.46
CA GLU A 206 38.10 -27.51 12.00
C GLU A 206 37.05 -28.35 11.27
N LYS A 207 36.73 -29.55 11.81
CA LYS A 207 35.67 -30.41 11.25
C LYS A 207 34.32 -29.71 11.29
N MET A 208 34.03 -28.98 12.35
CA MET A 208 32.77 -28.23 12.48
C MET A 208 32.67 -27.07 11.47
N ILE A 209 33.75 -26.30 11.27
CA ILE A 209 33.84 -25.24 10.25
C ILE A 209 33.63 -25.84 8.86
N ASN A 210 34.28 -26.93 8.52
CA ASN A 210 34.17 -27.56 7.20
C ASN A 210 32.72 -28.06 6.96
N LYS A 211 32.07 -28.63 7.98
CA LYS A 211 30.66 -29.03 7.87
C LYS A 211 29.72 -27.85 7.65
N LEU A 212 29.99 -26.68 8.25
CA LEU A 212 29.23 -25.46 8.03
C LEU A 212 29.41 -24.91 6.62
N LYS A 213 30.64 -25.00 6.06
CA LYS A 213 30.94 -24.61 4.67
C LYS A 213 30.20 -25.46 3.63
N GLU A 214 29.99 -26.75 3.90
CA GLU A 214 29.23 -27.64 3.02
C GLU A 214 27.72 -27.35 3.02
N MET A 215 27.24 -26.54 3.96
CA MET A 215 25.81 -26.19 4.10
C MET A 215 25.45 -24.87 3.38
N ILE A 216 26.45 -24.12 2.88
CA ILE A 216 26.29 -22.89 2.08
C ILE A 216 26.34 -23.22 0.59
#